data_b26749f04fa6b40662a1b16f9bda6af6
#
_entry.id   b26749f04fa6b40662a1b16f9bda6af6
#
_cell.length_a   1.000
_cell.length_b   1.000
_cell.length_c   1.000
_cell.angle_alpha   90.00
_cell.angle_beta   90.00
_cell.angle_gamma   90.00
#
_symmetry.space_group_name_H-M   'P 1'
#
loop_
_entity.id
_entity.type
_entity.pdbx_description
1 polymer ?
#
loop_
_entity_poly.entity_id
_entity_poly.type
_entity_poly.pdbx_seq_one_letter_code
_entity_poly.pdbx_strand_id
1 'polypeptide(L)'
;GGVDGSIYFYKDMEGKKLGKMIISVKSDKKITMSYVRDLVGTLSNDNTAEMAGLLCIDEPTDGMRQECLKAGFYEIDYGMMGVQKFPKVQILTVKDIIENNKTFQTPFKVQKKIAEHSSKPDNVLRGLQTNLV
;
A
#
# COMPACT_ATOMS: atom_id res chain seq x y z
N GLY A 1 1.93 -16.40 4.41
CA GLY A 1 1.11 -15.27 4.22
C GLY A 1 0.90 -14.91 2.78
N GLY A 2 -0.30 -14.71 2.43
CA GLY A 2 -0.68 -14.32 1.09
C GLY A 2 -0.87 -12.83 0.94
N VAL A 3 -0.97 -12.41 -0.30
CA VAL A 3 -1.37 -11.06 -0.66
C VAL A 3 -2.88 -10.99 -0.64
N ASP A 4 -3.44 -10.03 0.10
CA ASP A 4 -4.88 -9.86 0.25
C ASP A 4 -5.46 -8.85 -0.73
N GLY A 5 -4.64 -7.99 -1.27
CA GLY A 5 -5.07 -6.99 -2.22
C GLY A 5 -3.91 -6.24 -2.83
N SER A 6 -4.23 -5.29 -3.68
CA SER A 6 -3.23 -4.46 -4.34
C SER A 6 -3.76 -3.05 -4.55
N ILE A 7 -2.86 -2.09 -4.45
CA ILE A 7 -3.11 -0.72 -4.85
C ILE A 7 -2.33 -0.47 -6.12
N TYR A 8 -3.01 -0.04 -7.17
CA TYR A 8 -2.36 0.31 -8.44
C TYR A 8 -2.12 1.81 -8.50
N PHE A 9 -0.98 2.18 -9.06
CA PHE A 9 -0.60 3.59 -9.22
C PHE A 9 0.02 3.82 -10.59
N TYR A 10 0.09 5.07 -11.00
CA TYR A 10 0.70 5.45 -12.26
C TYR A 10 2.20 5.66 -12.10
N LYS A 11 2.98 5.07 -12.99
CA LYS A 11 4.45 5.21 -13.01
C LYS A 11 4.89 6.36 -13.92
N ASP A 12 3.95 6.96 -14.64
CA ASP A 12 4.20 8.10 -15.53
C ASP A 12 3.04 9.07 -15.46
N MET A 13 3.27 10.28 -15.94
CA MET A 13 2.25 11.33 -15.96
C MET A 13 1.18 11.07 -17.01
N GLU A 14 1.48 10.26 -18.02
CA GLU A 14 0.55 9.94 -19.10
C GLU A 14 -0.44 8.84 -18.75
N GLY A 15 -0.19 8.13 -17.64
CA GLY A 15 -1.08 7.05 -17.21
C GLY A 15 -0.95 5.77 -18.03
N LYS A 16 0.17 5.58 -18.71
CA LYS A 16 0.40 4.42 -19.56
C LYS A 16 1.05 3.26 -18.84
N LYS A 17 1.88 3.55 -17.84
CA LYS A 17 2.60 2.53 -17.08
C LYS A 17 2.03 2.46 -15.68
N LEU A 18 1.75 1.24 -15.24
CA LEU A 18 1.18 0.98 -13.92
C LEU A 18 2.19 0.29 -13.03
N GLY A 19 2.19 0.69 -11.78
CA GLY A 19 2.88 0.01 -10.70
C GLY A 19 1.89 -0.53 -9.70
N LYS A 20 2.38 -1.34 -8.78
CA LYS A 20 1.54 -2.03 -7.83
C LYS A 20 2.17 -2.09 -6.45
N MET A 21 1.39 -1.78 -5.43
CA MET A 21 1.70 -2.07 -4.03
C MET A 21 0.86 -3.28 -3.62
N ILE A 22 1.52 -4.37 -3.25
CA ILE A 22 0.83 -5.53 -2.69
C ILE A 22 0.49 -5.25 -1.23
N ILE A 23 -0.69 -5.67 -0.80
CA ILE A 23 -1.20 -5.42 0.54
C ILE A 23 -1.46 -6.75 1.24
N SER A 24 -0.91 -6.89 2.44
CA SER A 24 -1.23 -8.00 3.34
C SER A 24 -1.99 -7.44 4.53
N VAL A 25 -3.09 -8.09 4.90
CA VAL A 25 -3.93 -7.68 6.03
C VAL A 25 -3.78 -8.71 7.14
N LYS A 26 -3.44 -8.23 8.34
CA LYS A 26 -3.33 -9.06 9.53
C LYS A 26 -4.29 -8.53 10.60
N SER A 27 -5.39 -9.25 10.77
CA SER A 27 -6.41 -8.91 11.77
C SER A 27 -6.12 -9.54 13.13
N ASP A 28 -5.07 -10.35 13.23
CA ASP A 28 -4.66 -10.98 14.48
C ASP A 28 -4.22 -9.94 15.50
N LYS A 29 -4.37 -10.28 16.77
CA LYS A 29 -4.04 -9.38 17.87
C LYS A 29 -2.55 -9.05 17.94
N LYS A 30 -1.70 -9.94 17.48
CA LYS A 30 -0.25 -9.72 17.50
C LYS A 30 0.35 -9.95 16.15
N ILE A 31 1.03 -8.94 15.66
CA ILE A 31 1.91 -9.09 14.52
C ILE A 31 3.30 -9.42 15.02
N THR A 32 4.05 -10.15 14.24
CA THR A 32 5.42 -10.55 14.57
C THR A 32 6.38 -10.07 13.50
N MET A 33 7.67 -10.09 13.84
CA MET A 33 8.70 -9.73 12.87
C MET A 33 8.65 -10.63 11.63
N SER A 34 8.21 -11.89 11.80
CA SER A 34 8.10 -12.78 10.65
C SER A 34 7.10 -12.29 9.60
N TYR A 35 6.01 -11.64 10.00
CA TYR A 35 5.07 -11.07 9.05
C TYR A 35 5.72 -10.00 8.18
N VAL A 36 6.56 -9.16 8.79
CA VAL A 36 7.29 -8.13 8.06
C VAL A 36 8.29 -8.76 7.11
N ARG A 37 9.05 -9.73 7.57
CA ARG A 37 10.05 -10.43 6.74
C ARG A 37 9.40 -11.19 5.60
N ASP A 38 8.27 -11.81 5.86
CA ASP A 38 7.51 -12.54 4.83
C ASP A 38 7.03 -11.58 3.76
N LEU A 39 6.56 -10.40 4.16
CA LEU A 39 6.10 -9.39 3.21
C LEU A 39 7.26 -8.88 2.35
N VAL A 40 8.40 -8.59 2.98
CA VAL A 40 9.61 -8.19 2.27
C VAL A 40 10.05 -9.27 1.27
N GLY A 41 10.01 -10.52 1.69
CA GLY A 41 10.34 -11.66 0.82
C GLY A 41 9.36 -11.80 -0.34
N THR A 42 8.08 -11.66 -0.06
CA THR A 42 7.03 -11.72 -1.09
C THR A 42 7.26 -10.63 -2.14
N LEU A 43 7.56 -9.41 -1.69
CA LEU A 43 7.84 -8.31 -2.61
C LEU A 43 9.08 -8.59 -3.44
N SER A 44 10.14 -9.10 -2.82
CA SER A 44 11.39 -9.40 -3.54
C SER A 44 11.20 -10.45 -4.63
N ASN A 45 10.25 -11.35 -4.45
CA ASN A 45 9.96 -12.43 -5.38
C ASN A 45 8.88 -12.08 -6.40
N ASP A 46 8.23 -10.94 -6.27
CA ASP A 46 7.15 -10.52 -7.17
C ASP A 46 7.67 -9.47 -8.17
N ASN A 47 7.94 -9.91 -9.38
CA ASN A 47 8.46 -9.04 -10.44
C ASN A 47 7.44 -8.00 -10.91
N THR A 48 6.20 -8.11 -10.48
CA THR A 48 5.12 -7.21 -10.92
C THR A 48 4.79 -6.14 -9.89
N ALA A 49 5.40 -6.21 -8.69
CA ALA A 49 5.11 -5.27 -7.61
C ALA A 49 6.33 -4.42 -7.29
N GLU A 50 6.12 -3.15 -7.06
CA GLU A 50 7.14 -2.18 -6.69
C GLU A 50 7.18 -1.92 -5.19
N MET A 51 6.06 -2.06 -4.51
CA MET A 51 5.90 -1.70 -3.11
C MET A 51 5.06 -2.72 -2.37
N ALA A 52 5.13 -2.70 -1.05
CA ALA A 52 4.33 -3.58 -0.20
C ALA A 52 3.85 -2.85 1.05
N GLY A 53 2.65 -3.17 1.49
CA GLY A 53 2.06 -2.63 2.71
C GLY A 53 1.49 -3.73 3.59
N LEU A 54 1.66 -3.56 4.89
CA LEU A 54 1.03 -4.41 5.91
C LEU A 54 0.00 -3.57 6.66
N LEU A 55 -1.25 -4.00 6.60
CA LEU A 55 -2.33 -3.39 7.38
C LEU A 55 -2.59 -4.27 8.60
N CYS A 56 -2.51 -3.71 9.78
CA CYS A 56 -2.63 -4.46 11.02
C CYS A 56 -3.40 -3.68 12.08
N ILE A 57 -3.77 -4.37 13.15
CA ILE A 57 -4.49 -3.77 14.27
C ILE A 57 -3.51 -3.30 15.34
N ASP A 58 -2.56 -4.17 15.73
CA ASP A 58 -1.59 -3.85 16.77
C ASP A 58 -0.53 -2.88 16.29
N GLU A 59 -0.06 -2.05 17.21
CA GLU A 59 1.05 -1.13 16.94
C GLU A 59 2.33 -1.91 16.68
N PRO A 60 3.02 -1.65 15.56
CA PRO A 60 4.28 -2.33 15.28
C PRO A 60 5.36 -1.94 16.29
N THR A 61 6.27 -2.85 16.56
CA THR A 61 7.45 -2.56 17.37
C THR A 61 8.44 -1.72 16.58
N ASP A 62 9.37 -1.08 17.30
CA ASP A 62 10.45 -0.34 16.66
C ASP A 62 11.30 -1.24 15.74
N GLY A 63 11.52 -2.49 16.18
CA GLY A 63 12.24 -3.46 15.35
C GLY A 63 11.56 -3.75 14.02
N MET A 64 10.24 -3.87 14.04
CA MET A 64 9.46 -4.06 12.81
C MET A 64 9.55 -2.85 11.89
N ARG A 65 9.50 -1.65 12.46
CA ARG A 65 9.63 -0.41 11.68
C ARG A 65 11.02 -0.29 11.07
N GLN A 66 12.05 -0.68 11.81
CA GLN A 66 13.42 -0.70 11.30
C GLN A 66 13.58 -1.71 10.16
N GLU A 67 12.94 -2.86 10.28
CA GLU A 67 12.97 -3.88 9.22
C GLU A 67 12.35 -3.35 7.92
N CYS A 68 11.27 -2.59 8.03
CA CYS A 68 10.66 -1.93 6.87
C CYS A 68 11.62 -0.91 6.25
N LEU A 69 12.32 -0.12 7.08
CA LEU A 69 13.26 0.89 6.60
C LEU A 69 14.43 0.26 5.84
N LYS A 70 14.86 -0.94 6.21
CA LYS A 70 15.92 -1.65 5.49
C LYS A 70 15.57 -1.97 4.05
N ALA A 71 14.29 -2.06 3.73
CA ALA A 71 13.85 -2.31 2.35
C ALA A 71 14.09 -1.10 1.44
N GLY A 72 14.32 0.08 2.02
CA GLY A 72 14.65 1.28 1.26
C GLY A 72 13.44 1.98 0.70
N PHE A 73 13.68 2.72 -0.37
CA PHE A 73 12.66 3.56 -0.99
C PHE A 73 12.43 3.15 -2.44
N TYR A 74 11.19 3.31 -2.86
CA TYR A 74 10.82 3.26 -4.25
C TYR A 74 10.85 4.68 -4.80
N GLU A 75 11.62 4.90 -5.85
CA GLU A 75 11.75 6.21 -6.49
C GLU A 75 11.06 6.19 -7.83
N ILE A 76 10.40 7.29 -8.14
CA ILE A 76 9.76 7.46 -9.44
C ILE A 76 10.07 8.85 -9.97
N ASP A 77 10.50 8.91 -11.21
CA ASP A 77 10.83 10.17 -11.89
C ASP A 77 9.65 10.56 -12.79
N TYR A 78 8.96 11.63 -12.40
CA TYR A 78 7.84 12.16 -13.17
C TYR A 78 8.27 13.28 -14.13
N GLY A 79 9.56 13.40 -14.42
CA GLY A 79 10.04 14.42 -15.32
C GLY A 79 9.94 15.81 -14.71
N MET A 80 9.10 16.66 -15.26
CA MET A 80 8.94 18.04 -14.77
C MET A 80 8.42 18.11 -13.34
N MET A 81 7.67 17.11 -12.90
CA MET A 81 7.19 17.02 -11.52
C MET A 81 8.28 16.58 -10.54
N GLY A 82 9.44 16.18 -11.06
CA GLY A 82 10.57 15.77 -10.26
C GLY A 82 10.52 14.31 -9.81
N VAL A 83 11.51 13.95 -9.01
CA VAL A 83 11.63 12.60 -8.44
C VAL A 83 10.91 12.56 -7.10
N GLN A 84 10.07 11.55 -6.92
CA GLN A 84 9.38 11.30 -5.67
C GLN A 84 9.86 9.98 -5.07
N LYS A 85 9.94 9.93 -3.74
CA LYS A 85 10.37 8.76 -3.00
C LYS A 85 9.29 8.31 -2.04
N PHE A 86 9.11 7.00 -1.97
CA PHE A 86 8.13 6.38 -1.09
C PHE A 86 8.80 5.23 -0.34
N PRO A 87 8.51 5.05 0.97
CA PRO A 87 9.00 3.86 1.65
C PRO A 87 8.52 2.61 0.91
N LYS A 88 9.45 1.77 0.55
CA LYS A 88 9.15 0.60 -0.30
C LYS A 88 8.23 -0.39 0.41
N VAL A 89 8.45 -0.58 1.71
CA VAL A 89 7.61 -1.43 2.58
C VAL A 89 7.08 -0.57 3.72
N GLN A 90 5.77 -0.63 3.93
CA GLN A 90 5.09 0.22 4.90
C GLN A 90 4.18 -0.61 5.80
N ILE A 91 4.09 -0.20 7.07
CA ILE A 91 3.12 -0.74 8.01
C ILE A 91 2.14 0.37 8.35
N LEU A 92 0.86 0.05 8.30
CA LEU A 92 -0.21 0.98 8.63
C LEU A 92 -1.17 0.28 9.59
N THR A 93 -1.56 0.96 10.66
CA THR A 93 -2.55 0.41 11.58
C THR A 93 -3.94 0.93 11.23
N VAL A 94 -4.96 0.16 11.60
CA VAL A 94 -6.35 0.60 11.45
C VAL A 94 -6.57 1.91 12.23
N LYS A 95 -5.97 2.01 13.41
CA LYS A 95 -6.04 3.22 14.23
C LYS A 95 -5.50 4.44 13.49
N ASP A 96 -4.37 4.29 12.80
CA ASP A 96 -3.78 5.37 11.99
C ASP A 96 -4.74 5.86 10.92
N ILE A 97 -5.44 4.95 10.28
CA ILE A 97 -6.41 5.30 9.24
C ILE A 97 -7.57 6.08 9.85
N ILE A 98 -8.16 5.54 10.92
CA ILE A 98 -9.41 6.08 11.48
C ILE A 98 -9.17 7.36 12.27
N GLU A 99 -8.14 7.39 13.11
CA GLU A 99 -7.90 8.51 14.01
C GLU A 99 -7.00 9.60 13.44
N ASN A 100 -6.07 9.22 12.55
CA ASN A 100 -5.04 10.14 12.06
C ASN A 100 -5.12 10.41 10.57
N ASN A 101 -6.13 9.90 9.89
CA ASN A 101 -6.33 10.04 8.44
C ASN A 101 -5.10 9.64 7.62
N LYS A 102 -4.31 8.69 8.13
CA LYS A 102 -3.15 8.19 7.40
C LYS A 102 -3.56 7.17 6.36
N THR A 103 -2.80 7.11 5.29
CA THR A 103 -2.94 6.09 4.25
C THR A 103 -1.56 5.57 3.90
N PHE A 104 -1.50 4.48 3.14
CA PHE A 104 -0.24 4.08 2.53
C PHE A 104 0.24 5.17 1.58
N GLN A 105 1.54 5.45 1.64
CA GLN A 105 2.17 6.42 0.77
C GLN A 105 2.45 5.77 -0.57
N THR A 106 1.81 6.26 -1.62
CA THR A 106 1.98 5.72 -2.97
C THR A 106 2.07 6.87 -3.97
N PRO A 107 2.63 6.60 -5.16
CA PRO A 107 2.44 7.49 -6.29
C PRO A 107 0.95 7.68 -6.60
N PHE A 108 0.64 8.46 -7.61
CA PHE A 108 -0.74 8.73 -8.00
C PHE A 108 -1.52 7.45 -8.22
N LYS A 109 -2.56 7.24 -7.39
CA LYS A 109 -3.37 6.03 -7.43
C LYS A 109 -4.25 6.00 -8.66
N VAL A 110 -4.41 4.80 -9.21
CA VAL A 110 -5.40 4.56 -10.25
C VAL A 110 -6.76 4.53 -9.58
N GLN A 111 -7.65 5.42 -10.00
CA GLN A 111 -9.01 5.44 -9.50
C GLN A 111 -9.91 4.78 -10.53
N LYS A 112 -10.60 3.71 -10.10
CA LYS A 112 -11.60 3.09 -10.95
C LYS A 112 -12.77 4.04 -11.11
N LYS A 113 -13.26 4.17 -12.35
CA LYS A 113 -14.50 4.88 -12.57
C LYS A 113 -15.63 4.09 -11.96
N ILE A 114 -16.16 4.59 -10.85
CA ILE A 114 -17.27 3.95 -10.15
C ILE A 114 -18.60 4.36 -10.77
N ALA A 115 -18.59 5.37 -11.64
CA ALA A 115 -19.79 5.98 -12.20
C ALA A 115 -20.74 4.99 -12.87
N GLU A 116 -20.23 3.96 -13.51
CA GLU A 116 -21.05 2.96 -14.18
C GLU A 116 -21.85 2.09 -13.21
N HIS A 117 -21.44 2.05 -11.95
CA HIS A 117 -22.05 1.25 -10.93
C HIS A 117 -22.52 2.08 -9.74
N SER A 118 -22.56 3.40 -9.91
CA SER A 118 -22.82 4.33 -8.82
C SER A 118 -24.20 4.21 -8.18
N SER A 119 -25.13 3.58 -8.87
CA SER A 119 -26.49 3.38 -8.34
C SER A 119 -26.55 2.32 -7.24
N LYS A 120 -25.50 1.54 -7.06
CA LYS A 120 -25.45 0.47 -6.06
C LYS A 120 -24.72 0.92 -4.83
N PRO A 121 -25.35 0.87 -3.63
CA PRO A 121 -24.67 1.27 -2.40
C PRO A 121 -23.36 0.55 -2.14
N ASP A 122 -23.28 -0.72 -2.49
CA ASP A 122 -22.07 -1.53 -2.29
C ASP A 122 -20.87 -0.95 -3.02
N ASN A 123 -21.08 -0.40 -4.21
CA ASN A 123 -20.03 0.19 -5.00
C ASN A 123 -19.51 1.50 -4.39
N VAL A 124 -20.42 2.24 -3.76
CA VAL A 124 -20.04 3.46 -3.04
C VAL A 124 -19.14 3.11 -1.86
N LEU A 125 -19.52 2.08 -1.09
CA LEU A 125 -18.74 1.63 0.05
C LEU A 125 -17.36 1.14 -0.39
N ARG A 126 -17.27 0.42 -1.49
CA ARG A 126 -15.98 -0.01 -2.03
C ARG A 126 -15.11 1.17 -2.43
N GLY A 127 -15.69 2.20 -3.00
CA GLY A 127 -14.97 3.41 -3.34
C GLY A 127 -14.36 4.06 -2.11
N LEU A 128 -15.12 4.14 -1.03
CA LEU A 128 -14.63 4.68 0.24
C LEU A 128 -13.52 3.82 0.82
N GLN A 129 -13.65 2.50 0.77
CA GLN A 129 -12.62 1.59 1.25
C GLN A 129 -11.32 1.74 0.44
N THR A 130 -11.44 1.90 -0.85
CA THR A 130 -10.28 2.11 -1.72
C THR A 130 -9.55 3.41 -1.36
N ASN A 131 -10.28 4.43 -0.96
CA ASN A 131 -9.68 5.71 -0.55
C ASN A 131 -8.99 5.63 0.81
N LEU A 132 -9.37 4.67 1.64
CA LEU A 132 -8.77 4.51 2.97
C LEU A 132 -7.44 3.75 2.95
N VAL A 133 -7.15 3.06 1.88
CA VAL A 133 -5.96 2.20 1.78
C VAL A 133 -4.89 2.80 0.91
#